data_1d55816f78fdf16b7ce79371f163a0d3
#
_entry.id   1d55816f78fdf16b7ce79371f163a0d3
#
_cell.length_a   1.000
_cell.length_b   1.000
_cell.length_c   1.000
_cell.angle_alpha   90.00
_cell.angle_beta   90.00
_cell.angle_gamma   90.00
#
_symmetry.space_group_name_H-M   'P 1'
#
loop_
_entity.id
_entity.type
_entity.pdbx_description
1 polymer ?
#
loop_
_entity_poly.entity_id
_entity_poly.type
_entity_poly.pdbx_seq_one_letter_code
_entity_poly.pdbx_strand_id
1 'polypeptide(L)'
;IPPYQKALQSLQALDNSRLIDDRNLKEYYSQLTEISRRYLEEKVEIRALEYTSNELVDELEHRRNNQNLNINSELIEDFKKVLQRADLAKFAKSAPDVITAKSDRKNVESFTNSMQSAIPEPTEEEKRRDEAYQAILKKRKQRRNIAFAILGVLAILTITTVALVATKGYDYVKDAYSDLELLLGFLA
;
A
#
# COMPACT_ATOMS: atom_id res chain seq x y z
N ILE A 1 -11.05 3.31 -5.59
CA ILE A 1 -12.14 2.77 -4.73
C ILE A 1 -11.76 3.12 -3.29
N PRO A 2 -12.66 3.76 -2.51
CA PRO A 2 -12.40 4.07 -1.10
C PRO A 2 -12.09 2.82 -0.27
N PRO A 3 -11.22 2.91 0.76
CA PRO A 3 -10.80 1.75 1.56
C PRO A 3 -11.97 0.97 2.15
N TYR A 4 -13.01 1.66 2.62
CA TYR A 4 -14.22 1.04 3.16
C TYR A 4 -14.96 0.19 2.12
N GLN A 5 -15.19 0.73 0.92
CA GLN A 5 -15.87 -0.01 -0.15
C GLN A 5 -15.05 -1.22 -0.60
N LYS A 6 -13.73 -1.07 -0.67
CA LYS A 6 -12.80 -2.16 -0.99
C LYS A 6 -12.85 -3.28 0.05
N ALA A 7 -12.91 -2.93 1.33
CA ALA A 7 -13.05 -3.90 2.41
C ALA A 7 -14.37 -4.68 2.31
N LEU A 8 -15.50 -4.00 2.11
CA LEU A 8 -16.81 -4.65 1.96
C LEU A 8 -16.86 -5.56 0.72
N GLN A 9 -16.31 -5.13 -0.42
CA GLN A 9 -16.23 -5.97 -1.63
C GLN A 9 -15.37 -7.21 -1.38
N SER A 10 -14.26 -7.06 -0.66
CA SER A 10 -13.39 -8.19 -0.32
C SER A 10 -14.06 -9.17 0.66
N LEU A 11 -14.81 -8.67 1.64
CA LEU A 11 -15.62 -9.51 2.53
C LEU A 11 -16.70 -10.27 1.77
N GLN A 12 -17.37 -9.63 0.81
CA GLN A 12 -18.34 -10.29 -0.05
C GLN A 12 -17.71 -11.33 -0.97
N ALA A 13 -16.54 -11.05 -1.51
CA ALA A 13 -15.76 -12.02 -2.29
C ALA A 13 -15.36 -13.24 -1.43
N LEU A 14 -14.98 -13.00 -0.18
CA LEU A 14 -14.68 -14.07 0.78
C LEU A 14 -15.91 -14.94 1.07
N ASP A 15 -17.10 -14.34 1.22
CA ASP A 15 -18.35 -15.07 1.40
C ASP A 15 -18.65 -16.01 0.22
N ASN A 16 -18.28 -15.60 -1.01
CA ASN A 16 -18.50 -16.37 -2.25
C ASN A 16 -17.38 -17.40 -2.54
N SER A 17 -16.32 -17.45 -1.73
CA SER A 17 -15.11 -18.23 -2.01
C SER A 17 -15.21 -19.73 -1.74
N ARG A 18 -16.32 -20.24 -1.21
CA ARG A 18 -16.51 -21.63 -0.76
C ARG A 18 -15.51 -22.13 0.31
N LEU A 19 -14.61 -21.33 0.81
CA LEU A 19 -13.59 -21.75 1.76
C LEU A 19 -14.19 -22.34 3.05
N ILE A 20 -15.35 -21.83 3.47
CA ILE A 20 -16.09 -22.37 4.62
C ILE A 20 -16.69 -23.75 4.27
N ASP A 21 -17.29 -23.89 3.10
CA ASP A 21 -17.94 -25.14 2.66
C ASP A 21 -16.90 -26.24 2.47
N ASP A 22 -15.73 -25.88 1.94
CA ASP A 22 -14.59 -26.77 1.72
C ASP A 22 -13.80 -27.04 3.03
N ARG A 23 -14.25 -26.51 4.17
CA ARG A 23 -13.60 -26.58 5.47
C ARG A 23 -12.16 -26.07 5.49
N ASN A 24 -11.79 -25.23 4.55
CA ASN A 24 -10.48 -24.58 4.51
C ASN A 24 -10.45 -23.31 5.41
N LEU A 25 -10.70 -23.53 6.70
CA LEU A 25 -10.84 -22.45 7.68
C LEU A 25 -9.52 -21.69 7.90
N LYS A 26 -8.38 -22.35 7.71
CA LYS A 26 -7.07 -21.69 7.77
C LYS A 26 -6.98 -20.56 6.73
N GLU A 27 -7.30 -20.86 5.49
CA GLU A 27 -7.27 -19.89 4.41
C GLU A 27 -8.34 -18.81 4.60
N TYR A 28 -9.54 -19.23 5.00
CA TYR A 28 -10.64 -18.31 5.32
C TYR A 28 -10.24 -17.25 6.35
N TYR A 29 -9.70 -17.66 7.50
CA TYR A 29 -9.25 -16.73 8.54
C TYR A 29 -8.04 -15.91 8.13
N SER A 30 -7.17 -16.45 7.26
CA SER A 30 -6.05 -15.69 6.69
C SER A 30 -6.57 -14.53 5.86
N GLN A 31 -7.52 -14.77 4.97
CA GLN A 31 -8.13 -13.73 4.15
C GLN A 31 -8.98 -12.75 4.96
N LEU A 32 -9.79 -13.25 5.91
CA LEU A 32 -10.63 -12.41 6.77
C LEU A 32 -9.79 -11.40 7.57
N THR A 33 -8.70 -11.86 8.17
CA THR A 33 -7.81 -10.99 8.95
C THR A 33 -6.98 -10.07 8.06
N GLU A 34 -6.57 -10.51 6.87
CA GLU A 34 -5.86 -9.65 5.91
C GLU A 34 -6.75 -8.50 5.43
N ILE A 35 -8.03 -8.76 5.11
CA ILE A 35 -8.99 -7.73 4.71
C ILE A 35 -9.10 -6.65 5.79
N SER A 36 -9.27 -7.07 7.05
CA SER A 36 -9.38 -6.16 8.19
C SER A 36 -8.12 -5.33 8.40
N ARG A 37 -6.94 -5.97 8.35
CA ARG A 37 -5.64 -5.32 8.54
C ARG A 37 -5.36 -4.33 7.43
N ARG A 38 -5.65 -4.68 6.19
CA ARG A 38 -5.48 -3.80 5.03
C ARG A 38 -6.40 -2.58 5.12
N TYR A 39 -7.65 -2.77 5.56
CA TYR A 39 -8.57 -1.67 5.79
C TYR A 39 -8.05 -0.71 6.87
N LEU A 40 -7.57 -1.24 8.00
CA LEU A 40 -6.98 -0.43 9.08
C LEU A 40 -5.74 0.34 8.61
N GLU A 41 -4.89 -0.28 7.79
CA GLU A 41 -3.71 0.39 7.23
C GLU A 41 -4.07 1.53 6.29
N GLU A 42 -5.05 1.31 5.39
CA GLU A 42 -5.47 2.29 4.41
C GLU A 42 -6.35 3.42 4.99
N LYS A 43 -7.15 3.15 6.05
CA LYS A 43 -8.10 4.12 6.62
C LYS A 43 -7.61 4.79 7.89
N VAL A 44 -6.90 4.05 8.74
CA VAL A 44 -6.47 4.50 10.07
C VAL A 44 -4.99 4.88 10.10
N GLU A 45 -4.27 4.59 9.01
CA GLU A 45 -2.83 4.88 8.86
C GLU A 45 -1.97 4.22 9.96
N ILE A 46 -2.30 2.99 10.34
CA ILE A 46 -1.49 2.15 11.22
C ILE A 46 -0.86 1.03 10.42
N ARG A 47 0.32 0.57 10.82
CA ARG A 47 1.02 -0.55 10.15
C ARG A 47 0.42 -1.90 10.50
N ALA A 48 -0.90 -2.04 10.26
CA ALA A 48 -1.67 -3.19 10.69
C ALA A 48 -1.21 -4.52 10.07
N LEU A 49 -0.61 -4.51 8.89
CA LEU A 49 -0.07 -5.70 8.24
C LEU A 49 1.25 -6.17 8.88
N GLU A 50 2.01 -5.27 9.51
CA GLU A 50 3.28 -5.59 10.16
C GLU A 50 3.10 -6.01 11.63
N TYR A 51 2.00 -5.60 12.27
CA TYR A 51 1.74 -5.87 13.68
C TYR A 51 1.28 -7.30 13.93
N THR A 52 1.70 -7.87 15.04
CA THR A 52 1.07 -9.05 15.62
C THR A 52 -0.37 -8.73 16.03
N SER A 53 -1.18 -9.75 16.31
CA SER A 53 -2.57 -9.57 16.74
C SER A 53 -2.69 -8.76 18.04
N ASN A 54 -1.77 -8.97 18.98
CA ASN A 54 -1.77 -8.23 20.25
C ASN A 54 -1.34 -6.77 20.04
N GLU A 55 -0.25 -6.52 19.32
CA GLU A 55 0.21 -5.16 19.01
C GLU A 55 -0.85 -4.34 18.27
N LEU A 56 -1.60 -4.98 17.36
CA LEU A 56 -2.69 -4.31 16.65
C LEU A 56 -3.81 -3.89 17.60
N VAL A 57 -4.19 -4.77 18.52
CA VAL A 57 -5.23 -4.46 19.52
C VAL A 57 -4.76 -3.35 20.47
N ASP A 58 -3.51 -3.43 20.95
CA ASP A 58 -2.92 -2.42 21.83
C ASP A 58 -2.87 -1.05 21.15
N GLU A 59 -2.51 -0.99 19.86
CA GLU A 59 -2.51 0.25 19.06
C GLU A 59 -3.93 0.82 18.89
N LEU A 60 -4.95 -0.02 18.64
CA LEU A 60 -6.34 0.42 18.54
C LEU A 60 -6.86 0.98 19.86
N GLU A 61 -6.56 0.32 20.99
CA GLU A 61 -6.91 0.81 22.33
C GLU A 61 -6.17 2.11 22.66
N HIS A 62 -4.89 2.22 22.30
CA HIS A 62 -4.11 3.45 22.48
C HIS A 62 -4.75 4.61 21.71
N ARG A 63 -5.13 4.42 20.45
CA ARG A 63 -5.78 5.44 19.64
C ARG A 63 -7.16 5.79 20.16
N ARG A 64 -7.94 4.82 20.60
CA ARG A 64 -9.23 5.06 21.24
C ARG A 64 -9.09 6.00 22.45
N ASN A 65 -8.09 5.76 23.29
CA ASN A 65 -7.91 6.50 24.54
C ASN A 65 -7.27 7.88 24.32
N ASN A 66 -6.35 8.03 23.38
CA ASN A 66 -5.48 9.21 23.24
C ASN A 66 -5.75 10.07 22.00
N GLN A 67 -6.40 9.54 20.98
CA GLN A 67 -6.57 10.21 19.69
C GLN A 67 -8.03 10.46 19.29
N ASN A 68 -8.94 10.38 20.25
CA ASN A 68 -10.38 10.57 20.05
C ASN A 68 -11.00 9.66 18.98
N LEU A 69 -10.46 8.45 18.81
CA LEU A 69 -11.09 7.44 17.97
C LEU A 69 -12.37 6.97 18.70
N ASN A 70 -13.52 7.47 18.26
CA ASN A 70 -14.81 7.20 18.93
C ASN A 70 -15.35 5.82 18.56
N ILE A 71 -14.66 4.78 19.01
CA ILE A 71 -15.08 3.38 18.84
C ILE A 71 -15.38 2.74 20.21
N ASN A 72 -16.41 1.88 20.24
CA ASN A 72 -16.74 1.12 21.44
C ASN A 72 -15.64 0.09 21.75
N SER A 73 -15.20 0.02 23.02
CA SER A 73 -14.20 -0.97 23.47
C SER A 73 -14.67 -2.42 23.26
N GLU A 74 -15.98 -2.69 23.35
CA GLU A 74 -16.56 -3.99 23.09
C GLU A 74 -16.26 -4.47 21.64
N LEU A 75 -16.34 -3.57 20.66
CA LEU A 75 -15.99 -3.89 19.26
C LEU A 75 -14.53 -4.22 19.09
N ILE A 76 -13.64 -3.54 19.81
CA ILE A 76 -12.21 -3.88 19.79
C ILE A 76 -11.98 -5.25 20.43
N GLU A 77 -12.65 -5.54 21.54
CA GLU A 77 -12.53 -6.84 22.21
C GLU A 77 -13.10 -7.98 21.35
N ASP A 78 -14.21 -7.77 20.65
CA ASP A 78 -14.75 -8.76 19.72
C ASP A 78 -13.83 -8.96 18.51
N PHE A 79 -13.25 -7.91 17.99
CA PHE A 79 -12.24 -8.01 16.94
C PHE A 79 -10.99 -8.76 17.43
N LYS A 80 -10.52 -8.51 18.65
CA LYS A 80 -9.45 -9.26 19.30
C LYS A 80 -9.72 -10.76 19.33
N LYS A 81 -10.93 -11.16 19.72
CA LYS A 81 -11.35 -12.57 19.72
C LYS A 81 -11.28 -13.18 18.31
N VAL A 82 -11.65 -12.41 17.26
CA VAL A 82 -11.51 -12.85 15.88
C VAL A 82 -10.04 -13.07 15.52
N LEU A 83 -9.15 -12.13 15.85
CA LEU A 83 -7.72 -12.26 15.61
C LEU A 83 -7.10 -13.47 16.30
N GLN A 84 -7.46 -13.69 17.58
CA GLN A 84 -7.00 -14.86 18.35
C GLN A 84 -7.46 -16.18 17.72
N ARG A 85 -8.72 -16.28 17.29
CA ARG A 85 -9.23 -17.46 16.58
C ARG A 85 -8.56 -17.68 15.24
N ALA A 86 -8.26 -16.59 14.54
CA ALA A 86 -7.50 -16.66 13.30
C ALA A 86 -6.07 -17.19 13.51
N ASP A 87 -5.41 -16.75 14.57
CA ASP A 87 -4.07 -17.25 14.92
C ASP A 87 -4.11 -18.74 15.28
N LEU A 88 -5.13 -19.18 16.03
CA LEU A 88 -5.36 -20.60 16.32
C LEU A 88 -5.60 -21.41 15.03
N ALA A 89 -6.42 -20.91 14.11
CA ALA A 89 -6.70 -21.58 12.84
C ALA A 89 -5.46 -21.67 11.95
N LYS A 90 -4.57 -20.67 11.98
CA LYS A 90 -3.33 -20.63 11.19
C LYS A 90 -2.24 -21.53 11.75
N PHE A 91 -2.06 -21.54 13.08
CA PHE A 91 -0.85 -22.07 13.73
C PHE A 91 -1.09 -23.28 14.61
N ALA A 92 -2.29 -23.49 15.16
CA ALA A 92 -2.61 -24.52 16.15
C ALA A 92 -3.54 -25.53 15.56
N LYS A 93 -3.49 -26.30 14.69
CA LYS A 93 -4.36 -27.40 14.17
C LYS A 93 -5.81 -27.46 14.76
N SER A 94 -6.27 -26.39 15.37
CA SER A 94 -7.58 -26.21 16.00
C SER A 94 -8.32 -25.10 15.26
N ALA A 95 -9.16 -25.49 14.30
CA ALA A 95 -9.99 -24.54 13.60
C ALA A 95 -11.33 -24.36 14.33
N PRO A 96 -11.85 -23.13 14.44
CA PRO A 96 -13.21 -22.88 14.90
C PRO A 96 -14.23 -23.61 14.00
N ASP A 97 -15.44 -23.79 14.52
CA ASP A 97 -16.53 -24.34 13.71
C ASP A 97 -17.06 -23.30 12.68
N VAL A 98 -17.86 -23.79 11.73
CA VAL A 98 -18.42 -22.95 10.65
C VAL A 98 -19.34 -21.85 11.19
N ILE A 99 -20.07 -22.11 12.28
CA ILE A 99 -20.99 -21.14 12.89
C ILE A 99 -20.19 -19.99 13.47
N THR A 100 -19.12 -20.31 14.20
CA THR A 100 -18.18 -19.33 14.75
C THR A 100 -17.51 -18.52 13.64
N ALA A 101 -17.07 -19.15 12.55
CA ALA A 101 -16.45 -18.46 11.41
C ALA A 101 -17.41 -17.44 10.77
N LYS A 102 -18.68 -17.79 10.59
CA LYS A 102 -19.71 -16.88 10.10
C LYS A 102 -20.02 -15.73 11.07
N SER A 103 -19.98 -16.00 12.37
CA SER A 103 -20.12 -14.96 13.39
C SER A 103 -18.93 -13.99 13.36
N ASP A 104 -17.71 -14.51 13.26
CA ASP A 104 -16.48 -13.72 13.16
C ASP A 104 -16.47 -12.82 11.94
N ARG A 105 -16.96 -13.29 10.83
CA ARG A 105 -17.12 -12.48 9.62
C ARG A 105 -18.05 -11.29 9.86
N LYS A 106 -19.17 -11.49 10.59
CA LYS A 106 -20.09 -10.40 10.97
C LYS A 106 -19.44 -9.43 11.94
N ASN A 107 -18.66 -9.93 12.88
CA ASN A 107 -17.92 -9.09 13.83
C ASN A 107 -16.91 -8.19 13.11
N VAL A 108 -16.19 -8.72 12.10
CA VAL A 108 -15.27 -7.94 11.26
C VAL A 108 -16.03 -6.87 10.46
N GLU A 109 -17.18 -7.19 9.88
CA GLU A 109 -17.98 -6.21 9.17
C GLU A 109 -18.50 -5.11 10.10
N SER A 110 -19.02 -5.48 11.27
CA SER A 110 -19.49 -4.53 12.29
C SER A 110 -18.38 -3.62 12.77
N PHE A 111 -17.19 -4.18 13.02
CA PHE A 111 -15.99 -3.43 13.35
C PHE A 111 -15.61 -2.45 12.22
N THR A 112 -15.59 -2.91 10.97
CA THR A 112 -15.27 -2.08 9.78
C THR A 112 -16.26 -0.92 9.64
N ASN A 113 -17.56 -1.19 9.82
CA ASN A 113 -18.62 -0.18 9.76
C ASN A 113 -18.46 0.88 10.87
N SER A 114 -18.16 0.43 12.08
CA SER A 114 -17.98 1.32 13.24
C SER A 114 -16.71 2.17 13.07
N MET A 115 -15.62 1.60 12.55
CA MET A 115 -14.40 2.34 12.24
C MET A 115 -14.63 3.39 11.16
N GLN A 116 -15.44 3.10 10.15
CA GLN A 116 -15.81 4.09 9.12
C GLN A 116 -16.56 5.28 9.73
N SER A 117 -17.46 5.01 10.68
CA SER A 117 -18.24 6.06 11.37
C SER A 117 -17.42 6.83 12.42
N ALA A 118 -16.43 6.17 13.03
CA ALA A 118 -15.57 6.75 14.07
C ALA A 118 -14.50 7.71 13.51
N ILE A 119 -14.16 7.57 12.23
CA ILE A 119 -13.16 8.41 11.56
C ILE A 119 -13.92 9.36 10.64
N PRO A 120 -13.95 10.68 10.95
CA PRO A 120 -14.62 11.64 10.08
C PRO A 120 -14.02 11.62 8.68
N GLU A 121 -14.87 11.80 7.68
CA GLU A 121 -14.39 11.99 6.31
C GLU A 121 -13.56 13.29 6.26
N PRO A 122 -12.40 13.28 5.60
CA PRO A 122 -11.59 14.47 5.47
C PRO A 122 -12.40 15.58 4.78
N THR A 123 -12.29 16.78 5.30
CA THR A 123 -12.96 17.96 4.72
C THR A 123 -12.47 18.20 3.29
N GLU A 124 -13.26 18.92 2.48
CA GLU A 124 -12.85 19.27 1.10
C GLU A 124 -11.54 20.09 1.08
N GLU A 125 -11.27 20.84 2.13
CA GLU A 125 -10.00 21.56 2.28
C GLU A 125 -8.83 20.63 2.56
N GLU A 126 -9.01 19.61 3.38
CA GLU A 126 -8.00 18.57 3.66
C GLU A 126 -7.73 17.75 2.40
N LYS A 127 -8.77 17.31 1.69
CA LYS A 127 -8.62 16.61 0.41
C LYS A 127 -7.82 17.44 -0.61
N ARG A 128 -8.13 18.72 -0.77
CA ARG A 128 -7.40 19.64 -1.67
C ARG A 128 -5.94 19.80 -1.24
N ARG A 129 -5.68 19.86 0.07
CA ARG A 129 -4.33 19.98 0.62
C ARG A 129 -3.51 18.72 0.33
N ASP A 130 -4.11 17.55 0.52
CA ASP A 130 -3.49 16.27 0.23
C ASP A 130 -3.25 16.06 -1.26
N GLU A 131 -4.20 16.42 -2.12
CA GLU A 131 -4.04 16.38 -3.58
C GLU A 131 -2.91 17.31 -4.04
N ALA A 132 -2.85 18.53 -3.50
CA ALA A 132 -1.78 19.49 -3.81
C ALA A 132 -0.42 18.94 -3.33
N TYR A 133 -0.35 18.37 -2.14
CA TYR A 133 0.86 17.75 -1.61
C TYR A 133 1.30 16.54 -2.46
N GLN A 134 0.39 15.65 -2.82
CA GLN A 134 0.66 14.52 -3.71
C GLN A 134 1.11 14.96 -5.11
N ALA A 135 0.54 16.05 -5.64
CA ALA A 135 0.96 16.63 -6.91
C ALA A 135 2.40 17.16 -6.84
N ILE A 136 2.78 17.79 -5.72
CA ILE A 136 4.15 18.27 -5.48
C ILE A 136 5.11 17.08 -5.42
N LEU A 137 4.76 16.01 -4.68
CA LEU A 137 5.59 14.80 -4.58
C LEU A 137 5.77 14.11 -5.94
N LYS A 138 4.70 14.00 -6.74
CA LYS A 138 4.76 13.44 -8.11
C LYS A 138 5.69 14.26 -9.01
N LYS A 139 5.59 15.59 -8.99
CA LYS A 139 6.48 16.48 -9.76
C LYS A 139 7.93 16.34 -9.32
N ARG A 140 8.20 16.22 -8.01
CA ARG A 140 9.55 16.02 -7.47
C ARG A 140 10.15 14.67 -7.91
N LYS A 141 9.35 13.59 -7.87
CA LYS A 141 9.76 12.27 -8.35
C LYS A 141 10.05 12.27 -9.85
N GLN A 142 9.18 12.92 -10.64
CA GLN A 142 9.37 13.05 -12.09
C GLN A 142 10.63 13.83 -12.43
N ARG A 143 10.91 14.98 -11.79
CA ARG A 143 12.14 15.75 -11.98
C ARG A 143 13.39 14.92 -11.65
N ARG A 144 13.35 14.13 -10.56
CA ARG A 144 14.46 13.25 -10.20
C ARG A 144 14.70 12.17 -11.25
N ASN A 145 13.64 11.55 -11.76
CA ASN A 145 13.73 10.53 -12.80
C ASN A 145 14.29 11.12 -14.12
N ILE A 146 13.89 12.34 -14.48
CA ILE A 146 14.43 13.06 -15.64
C ILE A 146 15.92 13.36 -15.43
N ALA A 147 16.32 13.82 -14.24
CA ALA A 147 17.73 14.08 -13.93
C ALA A 147 18.59 12.80 -14.05
N PHE A 148 18.10 11.66 -13.55
CA PHE A 148 18.80 10.39 -13.73
C PHE A 148 18.85 9.93 -15.19
N ALA A 149 17.81 10.16 -15.97
CA ALA A 149 17.81 9.88 -17.40
C ALA A 149 18.86 10.72 -18.15
N ILE A 150 18.96 12.01 -17.85
CA ILE A 150 19.97 12.92 -18.42
C ILE A 150 21.38 12.46 -18.05
N LEU A 151 21.61 12.13 -16.76
CA LEU A 151 22.90 11.59 -16.30
C LEU A 151 23.28 10.28 -17.04
N GLY A 152 22.30 9.41 -17.24
CA GLY A 152 22.51 8.17 -18.02
C GLY A 152 22.92 8.42 -19.47
N VAL A 153 22.25 9.36 -20.14
CA VAL A 153 22.60 9.75 -21.52
C VAL A 153 24.01 10.35 -21.59
N LEU A 154 24.36 11.24 -20.65
CA LEU A 154 25.71 11.82 -20.58
C LEU A 154 26.78 10.75 -20.34
N ALA A 155 26.51 9.78 -19.48
CA ALA A 155 27.44 8.67 -19.23
C ALA A 155 27.65 7.81 -20.51
N ILE A 156 26.57 7.52 -21.25
CA ILE A 156 26.67 6.78 -22.51
C ILE A 156 27.49 7.58 -23.54
N LEU A 157 27.26 8.88 -23.68
CA LEU A 157 28.01 9.75 -24.56
C LEU A 157 29.50 9.77 -24.22
N THR A 158 29.86 9.86 -22.93
CA THR A 158 31.27 9.83 -22.52
C THR A 158 31.94 8.48 -22.81
N ILE A 159 31.22 7.37 -22.54
CA ILE A 159 31.74 6.03 -22.85
C ILE A 159 31.95 5.85 -24.37
N THR A 160 30.99 6.30 -25.16
CA THR A 160 31.11 6.19 -26.64
C THR A 160 32.25 7.04 -27.21
N THR A 161 32.45 8.27 -26.68
CA THR A 161 33.58 9.12 -27.09
C THR A 161 34.92 8.51 -26.70
N VAL A 162 35.04 7.98 -25.49
CA VAL A 162 36.27 7.29 -25.05
C VAL A 162 36.55 6.06 -25.91
N ALA A 163 35.54 5.25 -26.21
CA ALA A 163 35.69 4.08 -27.05
C ALA A 163 36.12 4.45 -28.52
N LEU A 164 35.57 5.52 -29.07
CA LEU A 164 35.95 6.02 -30.39
C LEU A 164 37.38 6.54 -30.41
N VAL A 165 37.79 7.28 -29.40
CA VAL A 165 39.19 7.75 -29.27
C VAL A 165 40.16 6.56 -29.17
N ALA A 166 39.80 5.56 -28.37
CA ALA A 166 40.63 4.37 -28.18
C ALA A 166 40.77 3.49 -29.44
N THR A 167 39.73 3.44 -30.26
CA THR A 167 39.70 2.54 -31.45
C THR A 167 40.13 3.21 -32.77
N LYS A 168 39.83 4.50 -32.96
CA LYS A 168 40.03 5.22 -34.22
C LYS A 168 41.04 6.40 -34.15
N GLY A 169 41.53 6.71 -32.97
CA GLY A 169 42.42 7.83 -32.71
C GLY A 169 41.71 9.17 -32.51
N TYR A 170 42.43 10.13 -31.94
CA TYR A 170 41.89 11.45 -31.55
C TYR A 170 41.38 12.29 -32.73
N ASP A 171 42.09 12.18 -33.89
CA ASP A 171 41.77 12.98 -35.08
C ASP A 171 40.38 12.67 -35.64
N TYR A 172 39.95 11.41 -35.62
CA TYR A 172 38.61 11.02 -36.07
C TYR A 172 37.47 11.64 -35.24
N VAL A 173 37.68 11.75 -33.94
CA VAL A 173 36.67 12.34 -33.03
C VAL A 173 36.60 13.85 -33.24
N LYS A 174 37.74 14.51 -33.48
CA LYS A 174 37.78 15.96 -33.72
C LYS A 174 37.04 16.32 -35.01
N ASP A 175 37.24 15.57 -36.08
CA ASP A 175 36.56 15.78 -37.36
C ASP A 175 35.05 15.56 -37.24
N ALA A 176 34.59 14.51 -36.51
CA ALA A 176 33.18 14.24 -36.26
C ALA A 176 32.48 15.34 -35.45
N TYR A 177 33.17 15.96 -34.48
CA TYR A 177 32.63 17.10 -33.75
C TYR A 177 32.57 18.39 -34.57
N SER A 178 33.54 18.62 -35.45
CA SER A 178 33.54 19.76 -36.39
C SER A 178 32.35 19.71 -37.33
N ASP A 179 32.05 18.49 -37.88
CA ASP A 179 30.89 18.30 -38.75
C ASP A 179 29.55 18.49 -38.01
N LEU A 180 29.47 18.12 -36.72
CA LEU A 180 28.28 18.34 -35.91
C LEU A 180 28.02 19.82 -35.60
N GLU A 181 29.09 20.61 -35.34
CA GLU A 181 28.98 22.06 -35.15
C GLU A 181 28.50 22.76 -36.43
N LEU A 182 28.97 22.34 -37.57
CA LEU A 182 28.52 22.86 -38.89
C LEU A 182 27.03 22.56 -39.11
N LEU A 183 26.54 21.34 -38.74
CA LEU A 183 25.13 20.97 -38.85
C LEU A 183 24.24 21.75 -37.89
N LEU A 184 24.67 21.97 -36.67
CA LEU A 184 23.90 22.73 -35.64
C LEU A 184 23.88 24.22 -35.97
N GLY A 185 24.94 24.78 -36.53
CA GLY A 185 24.98 26.16 -37.03
C GLY A 185 24.09 26.44 -38.27
N PHE A 186 23.66 25.38 -38.97
CA PHE A 186 22.71 25.47 -40.08
C PHE A 186 21.25 25.39 -39.66
N LEU A 187 20.99 24.95 -38.39
CA LEU A 187 19.65 24.76 -37.79
C LEU A 187 19.25 25.91 -36.85
N ALA A 188 20.13 26.87 -36.54
CA ALA A 188 19.90 28.05 -35.73
C ALA A 188 19.67 29.29 -36.61
#